data_9080be8fdc22d98750736dbe30ecaeb0
#
_entry.id   9080be8fdc22d98750736dbe30ecaeb0
#
_cell.length_a   1.000
_cell.length_b   1.000
_cell.length_c   1.000
_cell.angle_alpha   90.00
_cell.angle_beta   90.00
_cell.angle_gamma   90.00
#
_symmetry.space_group_name_H-M   'P 1'
#
loop_
_entity.id
_entity.type
_entity.pdbx_description
1 polymer ?
#
loop_
_entity_poly.entity_id
_entity_poly.type
_entity_poly.pdbx_seq_one_letter_code
_entity_poly.pdbx_strand_id
1 'polypeptide(L)'
;MKCEVIGYSSVRGALHEKSGLPNQDSYLVKQFKFGTLLVMSDGLGSHLHSDVGSLSVCRSVSRAVQLWQEYRCNDIRLLIPLLHSLWGIDIFPYPKNECGATCLFALLNNDNVLYLGQLGDGSIFYCIGDELKL
;
A
#
# COMPACT_ATOMS: atom_id res chain seq x y z
N MET A 1 -1.30 13.40 -18.68
CA MET A 1 -0.38 13.98 -17.67
C MET A 1 0.61 12.90 -17.25
N LYS A 2 1.86 13.26 -17.17
CA LYS A 2 2.89 12.32 -16.70
C LYS A 2 3.04 12.46 -15.20
N CYS A 3 2.98 11.36 -14.47
CA CYS A 3 3.22 11.35 -13.03
C CYS A 3 4.72 11.34 -12.75
N GLU A 4 5.16 12.19 -11.84
CA GLU A 4 6.53 12.23 -11.37
C GLU A 4 6.57 11.97 -9.86
N VAL A 5 7.44 11.05 -9.43
CA VAL A 5 7.67 10.77 -8.01
C VAL A 5 8.91 11.53 -7.58
N ILE A 6 8.73 12.51 -6.68
CA ILE A 6 9.80 13.43 -6.26
C ILE A 6 10.73 12.79 -5.23
N GLY A 7 10.19 12.00 -4.32
CA GLY A 7 11.03 11.33 -3.31
C GLY A 7 10.22 10.39 -2.43
N TYR A 8 10.93 9.44 -1.83
CA TYR A 8 10.37 8.48 -0.88
C TYR A 8 11.49 7.90 -0.01
N SER A 9 11.15 7.50 1.20
CA SER A 9 12.08 6.80 2.08
C SER A 9 11.35 6.00 3.16
N SER A 10 12.02 4.96 3.65
CA SER A 10 11.61 4.21 4.83
C SER A 10 12.84 3.85 5.65
N VAL A 11 12.82 4.14 6.94
CA VAL A 11 13.96 3.95 7.83
C VAL A 11 13.51 3.20 9.08
N ARG A 12 14.29 2.21 9.50
CA ARG A 12 14.05 1.49 10.75
C ARG A 12 14.16 2.44 11.94
N GLY A 13 13.13 2.46 12.79
CA GLY A 13 13.11 3.30 13.98
C GLY A 13 14.16 2.90 15.02
N ALA A 14 14.62 3.86 15.84
CA ALA A 14 15.65 3.65 16.85
C ALA A 14 15.26 2.57 17.88
N LEU A 15 13.99 2.47 18.26
CA LEU A 15 13.52 1.42 19.19
C LEU A 15 13.62 0.03 18.56
N HIS A 16 13.33 -0.12 17.28
CA HIS A 16 13.50 -1.38 16.56
C HIS A 16 14.98 -1.76 16.44
N GLU A 17 15.86 -0.80 16.21
CA GLU A 17 17.30 -1.05 16.20
C GLU A 17 17.80 -1.55 17.55
N LYS A 18 17.37 -0.92 18.65
CA LYS A 18 17.76 -1.30 20.01
C LYS A 18 17.24 -2.68 20.42
N SER A 19 16.03 -3.05 19.99
CA SER A 19 15.41 -4.33 20.32
C SER A 19 15.72 -5.44 19.31
N GLY A 20 16.48 -5.15 18.25
CA GLY A 20 16.78 -6.11 17.18
C GLY A 20 15.61 -6.42 16.26
N LEU A 21 14.54 -5.63 16.31
CA LEU A 21 13.39 -5.78 15.44
C LEU A 21 13.65 -5.19 14.05
N PRO A 22 13.11 -5.78 12.97
CA PRO A 22 13.23 -5.22 11.64
C PRO A 22 12.42 -3.93 11.49
N ASN A 23 12.65 -3.20 10.39
CA ASN A 23 11.73 -2.16 9.96
C ASN A 23 10.40 -2.82 9.57
N GLN A 24 9.32 -2.47 10.29
CA GLN A 24 8.00 -3.05 10.09
C GLN A 24 7.15 -2.29 9.07
N ASP A 25 7.69 -1.18 8.54
CA ASP A 25 7.03 -0.36 7.54
C ASP A 25 7.51 -0.73 6.14
N SER A 26 6.65 -0.56 5.17
CA SER A 26 6.96 -0.83 3.77
C SER A 26 6.33 0.22 2.87
N TYR A 27 6.94 0.43 1.72
CA TYR A 27 6.37 1.25 0.65
C TYR A 27 6.65 0.63 -0.71
N LEU A 28 5.87 1.06 -1.70
CA LEU A 28 6.09 0.67 -3.09
C LEU A 28 5.71 1.84 -4.00
N VAL A 29 6.55 2.08 -4.98
CA VAL A 29 6.29 3.00 -6.08
C VAL A 29 6.37 2.20 -7.36
N LYS A 30 5.30 2.15 -8.14
CA LYS A 30 5.28 1.37 -9.37
C LYS A 30 4.64 2.13 -10.52
N GLN A 31 5.35 2.13 -11.64
CA GLN A 31 4.85 2.63 -12.91
C GLN A 31 4.27 1.47 -13.72
N PHE A 32 2.98 1.57 -14.02
CA PHE A 32 2.31 0.70 -14.98
C PHE A 32 2.08 1.45 -16.29
N LYS A 33 1.78 0.74 -17.35
CA LYS A 33 1.38 1.37 -18.61
C LYS A 33 0.10 2.21 -18.46
N PHE A 34 -0.77 1.87 -17.54
CA PHE A 34 -2.05 2.55 -17.30
C PHE A 34 -2.01 3.62 -16.21
N GLY A 35 -0.90 3.75 -15.48
CA GLY A 35 -0.79 4.75 -14.41
C GLY A 35 0.32 4.49 -13.42
N THR A 36 0.33 5.30 -12.37
CA THR A 36 1.33 5.25 -11.29
C THR A 36 0.67 4.87 -9.98
N LEU A 37 1.25 3.91 -9.28
CA LEU A 37 0.81 3.42 -7.98
C LEU A 37 1.82 3.78 -6.90
N LEU A 38 1.31 4.37 -5.82
CA LEU A 38 2.04 4.58 -4.57
C LEU A 38 1.36 3.78 -3.46
N VAL A 39 2.12 3.03 -2.68
CA VAL A 39 1.60 2.26 -1.54
C VAL A 39 2.50 2.50 -0.34
N MET A 40 1.88 2.67 0.82
CA MET A 40 2.56 2.70 2.11
C MET A 40 1.82 1.78 3.08
N SER A 41 2.57 1.10 3.91
CA SER A 41 2.03 0.20 4.93
C SER A 41 2.87 0.29 6.20
N ASP A 42 2.21 0.50 7.32
CA ASP A 42 2.80 0.51 8.65
C ASP A 42 2.41 -0.81 9.33
N GLY A 43 3.42 -1.57 9.72
CA GLY A 43 3.23 -2.82 10.47
C GLY A 43 2.82 -2.54 11.91
N LEU A 44 1.84 -3.29 12.42
CA LEU A 44 1.41 -3.16 13.81
C LEU A 44 2.52 -3.67 14.75
N GLY A 45 3.06 -2.77 15.58
CA GLY A 45 4.22 -3.08 16.44
C GLY A 45 4.00 -4.20 17.46
N SER A 46 2.74 -4.49 17.80
CA SER A 46 2.35 -5.61 18.68
C SER A 46 2.29 -6.97 17.97
N HIS A 47 2.38 -6.98 16.64
CA HIS A 47 2.32 -8.20 15.84
C HIS A 47 3.71 -8.69 15.47
N LEU A 48 4.02 -9.95 15.77
CA LEU A 48 5.36 -10.53 15.64
C LEU A 48 5.90 -10.48 14.20
N HIS A 49 5.04 -10.67 13.21
CA HIS A 49 5.40 -10.72 11.80
C HIS A 49 4.78 -9.57 10.99
N SER A 50 4.64 -8.39 11.60
CA SER A 50 4.08 -7.23 10.93
C SER A 50 4.98 -6.68 9.80
N ASP A 51 6.27 -6.96 9.83
CA ASP A 51 7.19 -6.70 8.71
C ASP A 51 6.80 -7.52 7.47
N VAL A 52 6.47 -8.79 7.66
CA VAL A 52 5.92 -9.64 6.59
C VAL A 52 4.57 -9.09 6.12
N GLY A 53 3.70 -8.71 7.05
CA GLY A 53 2.38 -8.16 6.76
C GLY A 53 2.43 -6.89 5.93
N SER A 54 3.26 -5.93 6.31
CA SER A 54 3.39 -4.64 5.59
C SER A 54 4.01 -4.81 4.20
N LEU A 55 5.03 -5.64 4.07
CA LEU A 55 5.61 -5.95 2.76
C LEU A 55 4.59 -6.62 1.85
N SER A 56 3.82 -7.55 2.39
CA SER A 56 2.75 -8.25 1.66
C SER A 56 1.62 -7.32 1.26
N VAL A 57 1.30 -6.29 2.06
CA VAL A 57 0.33 -5.24 1.67
C VAL A 57 0.80 -4.56 0.38
N CYS A 58 2.03 -4.12 0.32
CA CYS A 58 2.57 -3.44 -0.87
C CYS A 58 2.51 -4.33 -2.11
N ARG A 59 2.91 -5.58 -2.00
CA ARG A 59 2.85 -6.56 -3.09
C ARG A 59 1.42 -6.84 -3.53
N SER A 60 0.52 -7.01 -2.58
CA SER A 60 -0.87 -7.37 -2.84
C SER A 60 -1.65 -6.22 -3.48
N VAL A 61 -1.40 -4.97 -3.07
CA VAL A 61 -2.00 -3.81 -3.72
C VAL A 61 -1.56 -3.74 -5.18
N SER A 62 -0.26 -3.88 -5.44
CA SER A 62 0.28 -3.89 -6.81
C SER A 62 -0.38 -4.98 -7.67
N ARG A 63 -0.47 -6.19 -7.14
CA ARG A 63 -1.09 -7.32 -7.85
C ARG A 63 -2.59 -7.13 -8.04
N ALA A 64 -3.29 -6.66 -7.02
CA ALA A 64 -4.73 -6.41 -7.09
C ALA A 64 -5.06 -5.34 -8.14
N VAL A 65 -4.32 -4.24 -8.17
CA VAL A 65 -4.49 -3.16 -9.16
C VAL A 65 -4.26 -3.69 -10.57
N GLN A 66 -3.22 -4.48 -10.76
CA GLN A 66 -2.93 -5.08 -12.06
C GLN A 66 -4.05 -6.00 -12.54
N LEU A 67 -4.54 -6.90 -11.68
CA LEU A 67 -5.65 -7.80 -12.00
C LEU A 67 -6.94 -7.03 -12.26
N TRP A 68 -7.23 -6.03 -11.44
CA TRP A 68 -8.40 -5.17 -11.59
C TRP A 68 -8.42 -4.49 -12.95
N GLN A 69 -7.28 -4.00 -13.39
CA GLN A 69 -7.11 -3.39 -14.70
C GLN A 69 -7.22 -4.41 -15.85
N GLU A 70 -6.56 -5.57 -15.72
CA GLU A 70 -6.59 -6.64 -16.73
C GLU A 70 -8.01 -7.15 -17.00
N TYR A 71 -8.80 -7.32 -15.96
CA TYR A 71 -10.18 -7.78 -16.06
C TYR A 71 -11.17 -6.65 -16.32
N ARG A 72 -10.69 -5.43 -16.58
CA ARG A 72 -11.49 -4.23 -16.90
C ARG A 72 -12.62 -4.00 -15.89
N CYS A 73 -12.34 -4.21 -14.63
CA CYS A 73 -13.28 -3.92 -13.56
C CYS A 73 -13.50 -2.41 -13.45
N ASN A 74 -14.75 -1.98 -13.36
CA ASN A 74 -15.13 -0.56 -13.25
C ASN A 74 -15.38 -0.14 -11.81
N ASP A 75 -15.61 -1.09 -10.91
CA ASP A 75 -15.92 -0.81 -9.51
C ASP A 75 -14.67 -0.95 -8.66
N ILE A 76 -14.18 0.18 -8.16
CA ILE A 76 -12.99 0.23 -7.29
C ILE A 76 -13.18 -0.59 -6.01
N ARG A 77 -14.41 -0.78 -5.54
CA ARG A 77 -14.69 -1.57 -4.34
C ARG A 77 -14.29 -3.04 -4.48
N LEU A 78 -14.19 -3.54 -5.70
CA LEU A 78 -13.75 -4.91 -5.97
C LEU A 78 -12.27 -5.12 -5.61
N LEU A 79 -11.48 -4.06 -5.51
CA LEU A 79 -10.09 -4.16 -5.05
C LEU A 79 -10.00 -4.66 -3.60
N ILE A 80 -10.96 -4.32 -2.74
CA ILE A 80 -10.89 -4.64 -1.30
C ILE A 80 -10.86 -6.15 -1.05
N PRO A 81 -11.85 -6.94 -1.51
CA PRO A 81 -11.81 -8.39 -1.31
C PRO A 81 -10.65 -9.07 -2.06
N LEU A 82 -10.29 -8.57 -3.23
CA LEU A 82 -9.15 -9.09 -3.98
C LEU A 82 -7.84 -8.86 -3.24
N LEU A 83 -7.62 -7.64 -2.76
CA LEU A 83 -6.46 -7.29 -1.95
C LEU A 83 -6.35 -8.17 -0.69
N HIS A 84 -7.43 -8.32 0.04
CA HIS A 84 -7.45 -9.12 1.27
C HIS A 84 -7.13 -10.59 0.99
N SER A 85 -7.65 -11.16 -0.08
CA SER A 85 -7.36 -12.54 -0.49
C SER A 85 -5.91 -12.73 -0.89
N LEU A 86 -5.35 -11.82 -1.69
CA LEU A 86 -3.95 -11.88 -2.10
C LEU A 86 -3.00 -11.71 -0.91
N TRP A 87 -3.31 -10.78 -0.01
CA TRP A 87 -2.54 -10.58 1.21
C TRP A 87 -2.51 -11.84 2.08
N GLY A 88 -3.68 -12.46 2.30
CA GLY A 88 -3.78 -13.70 3.07
C GLY A 88 -2.96 -14.85 2.50
N ILE A 89 -2.86 -14.93 1.17
CA ILE A 89 -2.01 -15.92 0.48
C ILE A 89 -0.53 -15.57 0.65
N ASP A 90 -0.17 -14.30 0.48
CA ASP A 90 1.22 -13.84 0.46
C ASP A 90 1.89 -13.94 1.84
N ILE A 91 1.15 -13.77 2.93
CA ILE A 91 1.69 -13.91 4.29
C ILE A 91 1.87 -15.36 4.72
N PHE A 92 1.27 -16.33 4.03
CA PHE A 92 1.39 -17.74 4.39
C PHE A 92 2.88 -18.15 4.48
N PRO A 93 3.32 -18.93 5.50
CA PRO A 93 2.49 -19.66 6.48
C PRO A 93 2.17 -18.92 7.78
N TYR A 94 2.44 -17.64 7.88
CA TYR A 94 2.22 -16.89 9.11
C TYR A 94 0.73 -16.64 9.37
N PRO A 95 0.28 -16.67 10.65
CA PRO A 95 -1.11 -16.37 10.98
C PRO A 95 -1.44 -14.89 10.72
N LYS A 96 -2.65 -14.61 10.25
CA LYS A 96 -3.10 -13.24 9.98
C LYS A 96 -3.02 -12.33 11.20
N ASN A 97 -3.29 -12.83 12.39
CA ASN A 97 -3.25 -12.08 13.63
C ASN A 97 -1.83 -11.71 14.11
N GLU A 98 -0.80 -12.22 13.46
CA GLU A 98 0.60 -11.85 13.70
C GLU A 98 1.19 -10.94 12.61
N CYS A 99 0.43 -10.67 11.56
CA CYS A 99 0.89 -9.95 10.37
C CYS A 99 0.14 -8.63 10.14
N GLY A 100 -0.52 -8.08 11.16
CA GLY A 100 -1.33 -6.87 11.00
C GLY A 100 -0.53 -5.69 10.48
N ALA A 101 -1.10 -4.96 9.53
CA ALA A 101 -0.52 -3.78 8.93
C ALA A 101 -1.60 -2.86 8.37
N THR A 102 -1.27 -1.57 8.30
CA THR A 102 -2.12 -0.58 7.62
C THR A 102 -1.96 -0.65 6.12
N CYS A 103 -2.86 -0.02 5.40
CA CYS A 103 -2.75 0.12 3.94
C CYS A 103 -3.18 1.51 3.51
N LEU A 104 -2.27 2.20 2.84
CA LEU A 104 -2.53 3.47 2.18
C LEU A 104 -2.07 3.34 0.74
N PHE A 105 -2.93 3.65 -0.22
CA PHE A 105 -2.51 3.68 -1.61
C PHE A 105 -3.13 4.82 -2.40
N ALA A 106 -2.42 5.24 -3.42
CA ALA A 106 -2.86 6.19 -4.42
C ALA A 106 -2.53 5.64 -5.81
N LEU A 107 -3.53 5.56 -6.67
CA LEU A 107 -3.37 5.20 -8.07
C LEU A 107 -3.86 6.35 -8.94
N LEU A 108 -2.94 6.95 -9.68
CA LEU A 108 -3.26 7.95 -10.69
C LEU A 108 -3.16 7.29 -12.07
N ASN A 109 -4.29 7.14 -12.75
CA ASN A 109 -4.30 6.56 -14.08
C ASN A 109 -4.02 7.60 -15.18
N ASN A 110 -3.84 7.12 -16.41
CA ASN A 110 -3.55 7.99 -17.57
C ASN A 110 -4.73 8.88 -17.98
N ASP A 111 -5.92 8.61 -17.48
CA ASP A 111 -7.12 9.43 -17.71
C ASP A 111 -7.30 10.52 -16.65
N ASN A 112 -6.26 10.73 -15.82
CA ASN A 112 -6.25 11.69 -14.70
C ASN A 112 -7.28 11.37 -13.60
N VAL A 113 -7.65 10.11 -13.46
CA VAL A 113 -8.48 9.66 -12.33
C VAL A 113 -7.56 9.20 -11.20
N LEU A 114 -7.80 9.76 -10.02
CA LEU A 114 -7.08 9.44 -8.80
C LEU A 114 -7.94 8.54 -7.91
N TYR A 115 -7.46 7.33 -7.66
CA TYR A 115 -8.06 6.40 -6.72
C TYR A 115 -7.25 6.40 -5.44
N LEU A 116 -7.92 6.57 -4.32
CA LEU A 116 -7.31 6.58 -2.98
C LEU A 116 -7.92 5.48 -2.13
N GLY A 117 -7.07 4.75 -1.41
CA GLY A 117 -7.50 3.73 -0.47
C GLY A 117 -6.79 3.86 0.86
N GLN A 118 -7.53 3.67 1.94
CA GLN A 118 -7.01 3.75 3.30
C GLN A 118 -7.66 2.68 4.17
N LEU A 119 -6.81 1.95 4.90
CA LEU A 119 -7.20 1.03 5.96
C LEU A 119 -6.24 1.24 7.14
N GLY A 120 -6.79 1.62 8.29
CA GLY A 120 -6.01 1.93 9.49
C GLY A 120 -5.52 3.36 9.53
N ASP A 121 -4.51 3.60 10.37
CA ASP A 121 -3.95 4.93 10.60
C ASP A 121 -3.12 5.42 9.40
N GLY A 122 -2.96 6.73 9.34
CA GLY A 122 -2.23 7.42 8.30
C GLY A 122 -3.10 8.45 7.57
N SER A 123 -2.50 9.19 6.67
CA SER A 123 -3.21 10.24 5.93
C SER A 123 -2.65 10.38 4.53
N ILE A 124 -3.55 10.61 3.58
CA ILE A 124 -3.21 10.95 2.21
C ILE A 124 -3.63 12.39 1.97
N PHE A 125 -2.67 13.23 1.63
CA PHE A 125 -2.93 14.62 1.25
C PHE A 125 -2.78 14.76 -0.26
N TYR A 126 -3.72 15.42 -0.89
CA TYR A 126 -3.64 15.70 -2.32
C TYR A 126 -4.13 17.10 -2.64
N CYS A 127 -3.64 17.67 -3.74
CA CYS A 127 -4.04 18.97 -4.22
C CYS A 127 -4.70 18.87 -5.58
N ILE A 128 -5.78 19.60 -5.75
CA ILE A 128 -6.40 19.86 -7.05
C ILE A 128 -6.38 21.35 -7.26
N GLY A 129 -5.57 21.83 -8.23
CA GLY A 129 -5.25 23.26 -8.32
C GLY A 129 -4.53 23.73 -7.06
N ASP A 130 -5.03 24.78 -6.42
CA ASP A 130 -4.45 25.34 -5.19
C ASP A 130 -5.12 24.81 -3.90
N GLU A 131 -6.05 23.87 -4.01
CA GLU A 131 -6.75 23.30 -2.85
C GLU A 131 -6.08 22.03 -2.35
N LEU A 132 -5.65 22.06 -1.08
CA LEU A 132 -5.18 20.88 -0.36
C LEU A 132 -6.37 20.09 0.19
N LYS A 133 -6.38 18.79 -0.05
CA LYS A 133 -7.42 17.88 0.41
C LYS A 133 -6.81 16.73 1.22
N LEU A 134 -7.58 16.19 2.12
CA LEU A 134 -7.22 15.08 2.98
C LEU A 134 -8.11 13.88 2.64
#